data_d5b2f1bfb1e1462429c33c6f0ae8ba8e
#
_entry.id   d5b2f1bfb1e1462429c33c6f0ae8ba8e
#
_cell.length_a   1.000
_cell.length_b   1.000
_cell.length_c   1.000
_cell.angle_alpha   90.00
_cell.angle_beta   90.00
_cell.angle_gamma   90.00
#
_symmetry.space_group_name_H-M   'P 1'
#
loop_
_entity.id
_entity.type
_entity.pdbx_description
1 polymer ?
#
loop_
_entity_poly.entity_id
_entity_poly.type
_entity_poly.pdbx_seq_one_letter_code
_entity_poly.pdbx_strand_id
1 'polypeptide(L)'
;MTYTTNYQLNQWAKSDRIMMTDFNADNQKLDAALKAGADAVAAVEAKADQAISSYQYLYGYAGPHMLDAKNIGFTSASFTVSLGDINWNDWHELHLCITPFGSSTTAPFTLRWNGVSGEALGTGTANADGSITNVKMLHVVLYPMGHTEANVCGMILGTDAPKLFTLGSEWSSASMLHVRFDNGAASFLPATRIVIWGKK
;
A
#
# COMPACT_ATOMS: atom_id res chain seq x y z
N MET A 1 54.94 -22.37 29.49
CA MET A 1 54.02 -21.34 28.96
C MET A 1 53.18 -21.97 27.86
N THR A 2 51.87 -21.84 27.94
CA THR A 2 50.88 -22.29 26.92
C THR A 2 50.08 -21.11 26.43
N TYR A 3 49.18 -21.33 25.46
CA TYR A 3 48.36 -20.24 24.88
C TYR A 3 46.89 -20.60 24.94
N THR A 4 46.05 -19.57 25.01
CA THR A 4 44.57 -19.73 24.89
C THR A 4 44.22 -20.14 23.48
N THR A 5 43.13 -20.93 23.34
CA THR A 5 42.74 -21.50 22.05
C THR A 5 42.33 -20.43 21.02
N ASN A 6 41.58 -19.42 21.42
CA ASN A 6 40.97 -18.48 20.48
C ASN A 6 41.88 -17.31 20.11
N TYR A 7 42.44 -16.63 21.12
CA TYR A 7 43.24 -15.41 20.91
C TYR A 7 44.73 -15.59 21.05
N GLN A 8 45.19 -16.83 21.34
CA GLN A 8 46.60 -17.15 21.51
C GLN A 8 47.30 -16.28 22.57
N LEU A 9 46.55 -15.96 23.64
CA LEU A 9 47.07 -15.21 24.78
C LEU A 9 47.91 -16.11 25.66
N ASN A 10 48.90 -15.56 26.32
CA ASN A 10 49.76 -16.31 27.22
C ASN A 10 49.00 -16.88 28.42
N GLN A 11 49.20 -18.18 28.71
CA GLN A 11 48.73 -18.86 29.92
C GLN A 11 49.95 -19.14 30.81
N TRP A 12 49.97 -18.45 31.94
CA TRP A 12 51.09 -18.46 32.86
C TRP A 12 51.00 -19.60 33.87
N ALA A 13 52.02 -20.39 34.00
CA ALA A 13 52.19 -21.31 35.12
C ALA A 13 52.89 -20.61 36.30
N LYS A 14 52.77 -21.20 37.50
CA LYS A 14 53.38 -20.63 38.73
C LYS A 14 54.90 -20.47 38.64
N SER A 15 55.54 -21.28 37.80
CA SER A 15 56.96 -21.25 37.55
C SER A 15 57.42 -20.29 36.48
N ASP A 16 56.48 -19.71 35.73
CA ASP A 16 56.84 -18.85 34.62
C ASP A 16 57.19 -17.43 35.11
N ARG A 17 58.17 -16.83 34.48
CA ARG A 17 58.50 -15.43 34.70
C ARG A 17 57.66 -14.57 33.77
N ILE A 18 56.81 -13.75 34.34
CA ILE A 18 55.99 -12.80 33.59
C ILE A 18 56.86 -11.67 33.08
N MET A 19 56.90 -11.48 31.77
CA MET A 19 57.64 -10.40 31.12
C MET A 19 56.70 -9.35 30.58
N MET A 20 57.06 -8.07 30.71
CA MET A 20 56.32 -6.93 30.22
C MET A 20 56.02 -7.04 28.70
N THR A 21 56.99 -7.60 27.97
CA THR A 21 56.85 -7.83 26.51
C THR A 21 55.75 -8.79 26.17
N ASP A 22 55.58 -9.87 26.93
CA ASP A 22 54.56 -10.88 26.70
C ASP A 22 53.16 -10.32 27.03
N PHE A 23 53.05 -9.55 28.11
CA PHE A 23 51.82 -8.87 28.50
C PHE A 23 51.40 -7.84 27.45
N ASN A 24 52.32 -7.04 26.95
CA ASN A 24 52.06 -6.06 25.92
C ASN A 24 51.63 -6.73 24.59
N ALA A 25 52.22 -7.88 24.24
CA ALA A 25 51.86 -8.66 23.08
C ALA A 25 50.42 -9.21 23.18
N ASP A 26 50.01 -9.66 24.37
CA ASP A 26 48.62 -10.10 24.62
C ASP A 26 47.61 -8.94 24.52
N ASN A 27 47.95 -7.77 25.06
CA ASN A 27 47.13 -6.57 24.93
C ASN A 27 46.93 -6.16 23.47
N GLN A 28 48.01 -6.23 22.64
CA GLN A 28 47.90 -5.95 21.20
C GLN A 28 46.98 -6.93 20.46
N LYS A 29 47.03 -8.22 20.82
CA LYS A 29 46.12 -9.22 20.24
C LYS A 29 44.66 -8.95 20.64
N LEU A 30 44.41 -8.58 21.89
CA LEU A 30 43.06 -8.21 22.35
C LEU A 30 42.55 -6.96 21.66
N ASP A 31 43.34 -5.91 21.57
CA ASP A 31 43.00 -4.67 20.89
C ASP A 31 42.64 -4.93 19.42
N ALA A 32 43.46 -5.69 18.71
CA ALA A 32 43.18 -6.06 17.32
C ALA A 32 41.92 -6.90 17.17
N ALA A 33 41.64 -7.84 18.09
CA ALA A 33 40.44 -8.66 18.07
C ALA A 33 39.18 -7.85 18.35
N LEU A 34 39.25 -6.93 19.33
CA LEU A 34 38.12 -6.01 19.64
C LEU A 34 37.83 -5.09 18.48
N LYS A 35 38.87 -4.53 17.85
CA LYS A 35 38.68 -3.70 16.66
C LYS A 35 38.05 -4.48 15.50
N ALA A 36 38.55 -5.68 15.21
CA ALA A 36 37.94 -6.51 14.17
C ALA A 36 36.49 -6.87 14.46
N GLY A 37 36.14 -7.10 15.71
CA GLY A 37 34.73 -7.28 16.15
C GLY A 37 33.87 -6.04 15.91
N ALA A 38 34.36 -4.88 16.28
CA ALA A 38 33.67 -3.62 16.05
C ALA A 38 33.47 -3.33 14.56
N ASP A 39 34.51 -3.55 13.74
CA ASP A 39 34.43 -3.39 12.27
C ASP A 39 33.38 -4.37 11.65
N ALA A 40 33.35 -5.60 12.15
CA ALA A 40 32.36 -6.59 11.69
C ALA A 40 30.92 -6.20 12.05
N VAL A 41 30.69 -5.67 13.25
CA VAL A 41 29.37 -5.15 13.66
C VAL A 41 28.94 -3.99 12.77
N ALA A 42 29.81 -3.01 12.55
CA ALA A 42 29.51 -1.87 11.67
C ALA A 42 29.20 -2.32 10.22
N ALA A 43 29.89 -3.33 9.72
CA ALA A 43 29.60 -3.89 8.39
C ALA A 43 28.22 -4.60 8.32
N VAL A 44 27.81 -5.25 9.40
CA VAL A 44 26.47 -5.88 9.49
C VAL A 44 25.38 -4.81 9.57
N GLU A 45 25.57 -3.78 10.37
CA GLU A 45 24.65 -2.62 10.47
C GLU A 45 24.45 -1.96 9.10
N ALA A 46 25.54 -1.68 8.38
CA ALA A 46 25.44 -1.07 7.04
C ALA A 46 24.67 -1.97 6.04
N LYS A 47 24.86 -3.29 6.09
CA LYS A 47 24.09 -4.23 5.26
C LYS A 47 22.63 -4.30 5.65
N ALA A 48 22.31 -4.23 6.93
CA ALA A 48 20.93 -4.20 7.42
C ALA A 48 20.21 -2.93 6.94
N ASP A 49 20.85 -1.77 7.05
CA ASP A 49 20.31 -0.50 6.58
C ASP A 49 20.07 -0.50 5.06
N GLN A 50 21.00 -1.07 4.31
CA GLN A 50 20.85 -1.24 2.86
C GLN A 50 19.69 -2.17 2.51
N ALA A 51 19.51 -3.27 3.23
CA ALA A 51 18.41 -4.20 3.04
C ALA A 51 17.07 -3.55 3.37
N ILE A 52 16.98 -2.79 4.46
CA ILE A 52 15.79 -2.03 4.86
C ILE A 52 15.44 -0.99 3.79
N SER A 53 16.41 -0.22 3.31
CA SER A 53 16.23 0.78 2.27
C SER A 53 15.76 0.15 0.96
N SER A 54 16.33 -1.00 0.57
CA SER A 54 15.94 -1.75 -0.61
C SER A 54 14.51 -2.30 -0.48
N TYR A 55 14.14 -2.81 0.70
CA TYR A 55 12.78 -3.28 0.98
C TYR A 55 11.77 -2.13 0.91
N GLN A 56 12.08 -0.98 1.53
CA GLN A 56 11.25 0.21 1.48
C GLN A 56 11.06 0.72 0.05
N TYR A 57 12.12 0.72 -0.75
CA TYR A 57 12.07 1.07 -2.17
C TYR A 57 11.15 0.11 -2.94
N LEU A 58 11.38 -1.19 -2.84
CA LEU A 58 10.57 -2.21 -3.53
C LEU A 58 9.11 -2.17 -3.09
N TYR A 59 8.85 -2.06 -1.80
CA TYR A 59 7.48 -1.96 -1.26
C TYR A 59 6.82 -0.64 -1.67
N GLY A 60 7.57 0.45 -1.69
CA GLY A 60 7.11 1.76 -2.13
C GLY A 60 6.75 1.84 -3.61
N TYR A 61 7.42 1.06 -4.49
CA TYR A 61 7.20 1.11 -5.94
C TYR A 61 6.40 -0.07 -6.50
N ALA A 62 6.43 -1.22 -5.84
CA ALA A 62 5.80 -2.45 -6.36
C ALA A 62 4.54 -2.89 -5.60
N GLY A 63 4.29 -2.34 -4.41
CA GLY A 63 3.16 -2.71 -3.56
C GLY A 63 1.95 -1.81 -3.72
N PRO A 64 0.74 -2.29 -3.41
CA PRO A 64 -0.45 -1.45 -3.33
C PRO A 64 -0.32 -0.49 -2.12
N HIS A 65 -0.55 0.79 -2.37
CA HIS A 65 -0.58 1.82 -1.33
C HIS A 65 -2.02 2.19 -1.01
N MET A 66 -2.43 2.04 0.24
CA MET A 66 -3.73 2.51 0.68
C MET A 66 -3.71 4.04 0.76
N LEU A 67 -4.58 4.68 0.01
CA LEU A 67 -4.70 6.14 -0.08
C LEU A 67 -5.79 6.68 0.84
N ASP A 68 -6.96 6.01 0.86
CA ASP A 68 -8.09 6.40 1.71
C ASP A 68 -8.95 5.18 2.05
N ALA A 69 -9.65 5.26 3.17
CA ALA A 69 -10.66 4.28 3.57
C ALA A 69 -11.78 4.99 4.33
N LYS A 70 -13.00 4.87 3.83
CA LYS A 70 -14.20 5.46 4.42
C LYS A 70 -15.26 4.40 4.69
N ASN A 71 -15.94 4.52 5.82
CA ASN A 71 -17.15 3.75 6.10
C ASN A 71 -18.38 4.62 5.84
N ILE A 72 -19.35 4.07 5.11
CA ILE A 72 -20.65 4.70 4.97
C ILE A 72 -21.46 4.32 6.21
N GLY A 73 -21.42 5.19 7.22
CA GLY A 73 -22.03 4.93 8.54
C GLY A 73 -23.53 5.21 8.62
N PHE A 74 -24.15 5.62 7.52
CA PHE A 74 -25.58 6.00 7.49
C PHE A 74 -26.24 5.59 6.18
N THR A 75 -27.55 5.51 6.21
CA THR A 75 -28.35 5.23 5.02
C THR A 75 -28.34 6.42 4.07
N SER A 76 -27.82 6.25 2.86
CA SER A 76 -27.81 7.26 1.82
C SER A 76 -28.14 6.65 0.46
N ALA A 77 -28.90 7.36 -0.35
CA ALA A 77 -29.19 6.95 -1.72
C ALA A 77 -28.01 7.17 -2.68
N SER A 78 -27.04 7.95 -2.26
CA SER A 78 -25.83 8.23 -3.05
C SER A 78 -24.65 8.54 -2.17
N PHE A 79 -23.46 8.37 -2.70
CA PHE A 79 -22.22 8.91 -2.12
C PHE A 79 -21.27 9.38 -3.22
N THR A 80 -20.34 10.23 -2.83
CA THR A 80 -19.30 10.76 -3.71
C THR A 80 -17.95 10.46 -3.09
N VAL A 81 -17.02 9.98 -3.90
CA VAL A 81 -15.62 9.78 -3.57
C VAL A 81 -14.82 10.86 -4.26
N SER A 82 -14.24 11.77 -3.47
CA SER A 82 -13.30 12.77 -3.98
C SER A 82 -11.99 12.08 -4.36
N LEU A 83 -11.47 12.46 -5.53
CA LEU A 83 -10.19 12.00 -6.06
C LEU A 83 -9.22 13.17 -6.23
N GLY A 84 -9.65 14.39 -5.88
CA GLY A 84 -8.91 15.63 -6.12
C GLY A 84 -7.64 15.76 -5.27
N ASP A 85 -7.59 15.12 -4.11
CA ASP A 85 -6.44 15.17 -3.22
C ASP A 85 -5.32 14.18 -3.62
N ILE A 86 -5.57 13.37 -4.65
CA ILE A 86 -4.61 12.39 -5.14
C ILE A 86 -3.75 13.05 -6.22
N ASN A 87 -2.42 13.00 -6.06
CA ASN A 87 -1.50 13.43 -7.12
C ASN A 87 -1.39 12.33 -8.18
N TRP A 88 -2.11 12.51 -9.28
CA TRP A 88 -2.22 11.52 -10.37
C TRP A 88 -0.89 11.19 -11.04
N ASN A 89 0.08 12.11 -11.02
CA ASN A 89 1.42 11.88 -11.56
C ASN A 89 2.19 10.77 -10.84
N ASP A 90 1.78 10.46 -9.61
CA ASP A 90 2.46 9.45 -8.78
C ASP A 90 1.98 8.03 -9.07
N TRP A 91 0.91 7.83 -9.86
CA TRP A 91 0.21 6.55 -9.95
C TRP A 91 0.04 6.05 -11.37
N HIS A 92 0.33 4.77 -11.58
CA HIS A 92 -0.01 4.05 -12.82
C HIS A 92 -1.42 3.47 -12.78
N GLU A 93 -1.83 2.99 -11.61
CA GLU A 93 -3.14 2.40 -11.38
C GLU A 93 -3.74 2.92 -10.08
N LEU A 94 -5.04 3.19 -10.08
CA LEU A 94 -5.83 3.50 -8.89
C LEU A 94 -7.01 2.55 -8.83
N HIS A 95 -7.25 2.01 -7.66
CA HIS A 95 -8.30 1.06 -7.38
C HIS A 95 -9.25 1.62 -6.34
N LEU A 96 -10.53 1.62 -6.65
CA LEU A 96 -11.61 1.96 -5.75
C LEU A 96 -12.45 0.69 -5.50
N CYS A 97 -12.43 0.19 -4.28
CA CYS A 97 -13.20 -0.96 -3.86
C CYS A 97 -14.30 -0.54 -2.90
N ILE A 98 -15.53 -0.92 -3.20
CA ILE A 98 -16.72 -0.68 -2.37
C ILE A 98 -17.26 -2.04 -1.93
N THR A 99 -17.21 -2.33 -0.63
CA THR A 99 -17.60 -3.65 -0.10
C THR A 99 -18.11 -3.56 1.35
N PRO A 100 -19.12 -4.32 1.74
CA PRO A 100 -20.09 -4.98 0.87
C PRO A 100 -20.86 -3.93 0.07
N PHE A 101 -21.07 -4.17 -1.21
CA PHE A 101 -21.90 -3.29 -2.03
C PHE A 101 -23.32 -3.86 -2.05
N GLY A 102 -24.23 -3.14 -1.47
CA GLY A 102 -25.60 -3.58 -1.33
C GLY A 102 -26.56 -2.45 -1.02
N SER A 103 -27.82 -2.75 -1.05
CA SER A 103 -28.92 -1.82 -0.91
C SER A 103 -29.95 -2.31 0.10
N SER A 104 -30.70 -1.40 0.69
CA SER A 104 -31.86 -1.73 1.54
C SER A 104 -32.96 -2.49 0.80
N THR A 105 -33.02 -2.30 -0.52
CA THR A 105 -33.93 -3.03 -1.44
C THR A 105 -33.18 -3.28 -2.74
N THR A 106 -33.54 -4.32 -3.49
CA THR A 106 -32.98 -4.53 -4.83
C THR A 106 -33.25 -3.33 -5.73
N ALA A 107 -32.21 -2.67 -6.22
CA ALA A 107 -32.32 -1.44 -6.97
C ALA A 107 -31.19 -1.26 -7.98
N PRO A 108 -31.49 -0.65 -9.14
CA PRO A 108 -30.47 -0.22 -10.08
C PRO A 108 -29.62 0.91 -9.49
N PHE A 109 -28.33 0.94 -9.84
CA PHE A 109 -27.40 2.03 -9.52
C PHE A 109 -26.69 2.51 -10.76
N THR A 110 -26.23 3.76 -10.70
CA THR A 110 -25.37 4.36 -11.73
C THR A 110 -24.09 4.87 -11.08
N LEU A 111 -22.96 4.53 -11.67
CA LEU A 111 -21.64 5.10 -11.38
C LEU A 111 -21.36 6.21 -12.38
N ARG A 112 -20.99 7.40 -11.89
CA ARG A 112 -20.73 8.59 -12.71
C ARG A 112 -19.37 9.20 -12.40
N TRP A 113 -18.78 9.82 -13.41
CA TRP A 113 -17.61 10.67 -13.28
C TRP A 113 -18.03 12.12 -13.07
N ASN A 114 -17.29 12.84 -12.22
CA ASN A 114 -17.50 14.25 -11.90
C ASN A 114 -18.91 14.61 -11.42
N GLY A 115 -19.47 13.77 -10.56
CA GLY A 115 -20.68 14.11 -9.79
C GLY A 115 -21.99 13.64 -10.42
N VAL A 116 -23.08 14.17 -9.90
CA VAL A 116 -24.46 13.71 -10.18
C VAL A 116 -24.86 13.87 -11.64
N SER A 117 -24.41 14.94 -12.28
CA SER A 117 -24.68 15.24 -13.70
C SER A 117 -23.56 14.81 -14.64
N GLY A 118 -22.52 14.19 -14.10
CA GLY A 118 -21.37 13.75 -14.88
C GLY A 118 -21.67 12.55 -15.77
N GLU A 119 -20.68 12.20 -16.58
CA GLU A 119 -20.79 11.09 -17.53
C GLU A 119 -20.98 9.75 -16.81
N ALA A 120 -21.90 8.93 -17.29
CA ALA A 120 -22.16 7.62 -16.72
C ALA A 120 -21.06 6.62 -17.15
N LEU A 121 -20.30 6.11 -16.18
CA LEU A 121 -19.29 5.08 -16.39
C LEU A 121 -19.91 3.70 -16.53
N GLY A 122 -20.94 3.42 -15.74
CA GLY A 122 -21.59 2.12 -15.73
C GLY A 122 -22.83 2.11 -14.87
N THR A 123 -23.65 1.11 -15.12
CA THR A 123 -24.87 0.81 -14.37
C THR A 123 -24.87 -0.65 -13.93
N GLY A 124 -25.61 -0.96 -12.90
CA GLY A 124 -25.81 -2.32 -12.42
C GLY A 124 -26.96 -2.40 -11.46
N THR A 125 -27.20 -3.58 -10.90
CA THR A 125 -28.26 -3.83 -9.93
C THR A 125 -27.63 -4.31 -8.62
N ALA A 126 -27.86 -3.56 -7.54
CA ALA A 126 -27.51 -3.97 -6.19
C ALA A 126 -28.69 -4.72 -5.56
N ASN A 127 -28.42 -5.88 -4.98
CA ASN A 127 -29.44 -6.69 -4.32
C ASN A 127 -29.57 -6.33 -2.83
N ALA A 128 -30.72 -6.58 -2.27
CA ALA A 128 -31.02 -6.35 -0.86
C ALA A 128 -30.13 -7.18 0.11
N ASP A 129 -29.55 -8.26 -0.36
CA ASP A 129 -28.65 -9.12 0.41
C ASP A 129 -27.17 -8.64 0.40
N GLY A 130 -26.88 -7.49 -0.20
CA GLY A 130 -25.54 -6.96 -0.32
C GLY A 130 -24.72 -7.57 -1.47
N SER A 131 -25.38 -8.26 -2.40
CA SER A 131 -24.73 -8.76 -3.62
C SER A 131 -25.06 -7.89 -4.83
N ILE A 132 -24.08 -7.74 -5.71
CA ILE A 132 -24.29 -7.27 -7.09
C ILE A 132 -24.23 -8.54 -7.92
N THR A 133 -25.33 -8.97 -8.51
CA THR A 133 -25.39 -10.11 -9.45
C THR A 133 -24.25 -11.14 -9.29
N ASN A 134 -24.08 -11.75 -8.12
CA ASN A 134 -23.01 -12.68 -7.75
C ASN A 134 -21.68 -12.06 -7.24
N VAL A 135 -21.53 -10.76 -7.12
CA VAL A 135 -20.32 -10.12 -6.60
C VAL A 135 -20.71 -9.13 -5.49
N LYS A 136 -20.15 -9.33 -4.29
CA LYS A 136 -20.41 -8.44 -3.13
C LYS A 136 -19.48 -7.22 -3.09
N MET A 137 -18.93 -6.83 -4.22
CA MET A 137 -17.98 -5.74 -4.34
C MET A 137 -18.12 -5.01 -5.67
N LEU A 138 -18.19 -3.69 -5.63
CA LEU A 138 -17.96 -2.86 -6.79
C LEU A 138 -16.48 -2.46 -6.82
N HIS A 139 -15.79 -2.75 -7.89
CA HIS A 139 -14.37 -2.44 -8.04
C HIS A 139 -14.17 -1.61 -9.31
N VAL A 140 -13.66 -0.41 -9.15
CA VAL A 140 -13.29 0.48 -10.25
C VAL A 140 -11.77 0.58 -10.29
N VAL A 141 -11.20 0.35 -11.46
CA VAL A 141 -9.78 0.52 -11.72
C VAL A 141 -9.62 1.67 -12.69
N LEU A 142 -8.76 2.61 -12.36
CA LEU A 142 -8.45 3.79 -13.17
C LEU A 142 -6.96 3.77 -13.53
N TYR A 143 -6.62 4.20 -14.72
CA TYR A 143 -5.25 4.17 -15.25
C TYR A 143 -4.75 5.58 -15.54
N PRO A 144 -4.28 6.34 -14.53
CA PRO A 144 -3.68 7.67 -14.74
C PRO A 144 -2.36 7.60 -15.49
N MET A 145 -1.61 6.50 -15.38
CA MET A 145 -0.32 6.26 -16.05
C MET A 145 0.71 7.35 -15.80
N GLY A 146 0.66 8.01 -14.65
CA GLY A 146 1.57 9.11 -14.29
C GLY A 146 1.29 10.42 -15.04
N HIS A 147 0.10 10.60 -15.62
CA HIS A 147 -0.27 11.80 -16.37
C HIS A 147 -1.53 12.46 -15.80
N THR A 148 -1.48 13.79 -15.69
CA THR A 148 -2.64 14.61 -15.30
C THR A 148 -3.46 15.09 -16.50
N GLU A 149 -2.90 15.05 -17.70
CA GLU A 149 -3.51 15.57 -18.93
C GLU A 149 -4.09 14.50 -19.84
N ALA A 150 -3.99 13.22 -19.44
CA ALA A 150 -4.56 12.13 -20.21
C ALA A 150 -6.06 11.98 -19.97
N ASN A 151 -6.78 11.54 -20.99
CA ASN A 151 -8.18 11.15 -20.84
C ASN A 151 -8.32 10.03 -19.80
N VAL A 152 -9.38 10.10 -19.00
CA VAL A 152 -9.67 9.07 -18.01
C VAL A 152 -10.05 7.78 -18.72
N CYS A 153 -9.33 6.71 -18.43
CA CYS A 153 -9.71 5.37 -18.86
C CYS A 153 -9.68 4.41 -17.67
N GLY A 154 -10.46 3.35 -17.76
CA GLY A 154 -10.51 2.39 -16.69
C GLY A 154 -11.42 1.21 -16.93
N MET A 155 -11.61 0.42 -15.88
CA MET A 155 -12.43 -0.78 -15.89
C MET A 155 -13.33 -0.81 -14.66
N ILE A 156 -14.56 -1.28 -14.83
CA ILE A 156 -15.50 -1.53 -13.75
C ILE A 156 -15.77 -3.03 -13.67
N LEU A 157 -15.65 -3.56 -12.46
CA LEU A 157 -16.06 -4.92 -12.11
C LEU A 157 -17.18 -4.85 -11.07
N GLY A 158 -18.10 -5.80 -11.10
CA GLY A 158 -19.24 -5.82 -10.16
C GLY A 158 -20.45 -5.06 -10.66
N THR A 159 -20.51 -4.72 -11.93
CA THR A 159 -21.73 -4.36 -12.68
C THR A 159 -22.31 -5.61 -13.34
N ASP A 160 -23.44 -5.49 -14.05
CA ASP A 160 -24.07 -6.62 -14.73
C ASP A 160 -23.13 -7.31 -15.74
N ALA A 161 -22.13 -6.55 -16.24
CA ALA A 161 -20.99 -7.09 -16.99
C ALA A 161 -19.75 -6.23 -16.70
N PRO A 162 -18.53 -6.81 -16.73
CA PRO A 162 -17.31 -6.04 -16.73
C PRO A 162 -17.31 -5.02 -17.87
N LYS A 163 -16.94 -3.77 -17.57
CA LYS A 163 -16.98 -2.69 -18.54
C LYS A 163 -15.67 -1.93 -18.55
N LEU A 164 -15.09 -1.79 -19.75
CA LEU A 164 -14.04 -0.81 -20.03
C LEU A 164 -14.68 0.52 -20.40
N PHE A 165 -14.06 1.62 -19.99
CA PHE A 165 -14.51 2.95 -20.34
C PHE A 165 -13.33 3.87 -20.66
N THR A 166 -13.59 4.88 -21.47
CA THR A 166 -12.71 6.01 -21.71
C THR A 166 -13.57 7.25 -21.74
N LEU A 167 -13.18 8.26 -20.97
CA LEU A 167 -13.87 9.54 -20.93
C LEU A 167 -13.05 10.58 -21.69
N GLY A 168 -13.73 11.50 -22.37
CA GLY A 168 -13.12 12.67 -22.97
C GLY A 168 -12.79 13.78 -21.94
N SER A 169 -12.65 13.40 -20.66
CA SER A 169 -12.36 14.31 -19.56
C SER A 169 -10.99 14.03 -18.99
N GLU A 170 -10.24 15.09 -18.72
CA GLU A 170 -8.96 15.02 -18.04
C GLU A 170 -9.13 14.91 -16.52
N TRP A 171 -8.06 14.47 -15.84
CA TRP A 171 -7.98 14.50 -14.40
C TRP A 171 -7.87 15.94 -13.91
N SER A 172 -8.61 16.27 -12.87
CA SER A 172 -8.56 17.58 -12.23
C SER A 172 -8.71 17.47 -10.72
N SER A 173 -8.45 18.55 -10.01
CA SER A 173 -8.70 18.65 -8.56
C SER A 173 -10.17 18.47 -8.17
N ALA A 174 -11.07 18.60 -9.13
CA ALA A 174 -12.51 18.37 -8.95
C ALA A 174 -12.95 16.95 -9.33
N SER A 175 -12.02 16.08 -9.75
CA SER A 175 -12.34 14.71 -10.15
C SER A 175 -12.94 13.93 -8.99
N MET A 176 -14.06 13.27 -9.25
CA MET A 176 -14.79 12.49 -8.27
C MET A 176 -15.58 11.36 -8.91
N LEU A 177 -15.74 10.28 -8.17
CA LEU A 177 -16.67 9.21 -8.49
C LEU A 177 -17.96 9.37 -7.69
N HIS A 178 -19.07 9.34 -8.36
CA HIS A 178 -20.40 9.42 -7.77
C HIS A 178 -21.16 8.12 -8.03
N VAL A 179 -21.63 7.51 -6.96
CA VAL A 179 -22.47 6.30 -7.03
C VAL A 179 -23.85 6.64 -6.48
N ARG A 180 -24.88 6.36 -7.26
CA ARG A 180 -26.26 6.67 -6.89
C ARG A 180 -27.19 5.51 -7.24
N PHE A 181 -28.14 5.21 -6.34
CA PHE A 181 -29.28 4.41 -6.69
C PHE A 181 -30.29 5.24 -7.51
N ASP A 182 -30.69 4.69 -8.64
CA ASP A 182 -31.62 5.35 -9.54
C ASP A 182 -33.07 5.34 -8.99
N ASN A 183 -33.33 4.41 -8.06
CA ASN A 183 -34.57 4.37 -7.30
C ASN A 183 -34.40 5.14 -5.98
N GLY A 184 -35.12 6.25 -5.83
CA GLY A 184 -35.04 7.11 -4.64
C GLY A 184 -35.44 6.46 -3.31
N ALA A 185 -35.99 5.24 -3.32
CA ALA A 185 -36.35 4.47 -2.14
C ALA A 185 -35.21 3.55 -1.66
N ALA A 186 -34.16 3.35 -2.45
CA ALA A 186 -33.03 2.51 -2.10
C ALA A 186 -31.93 3.32 -1.41
N SER A 187 -31.25 2.70 -0.45
CA SER A 187 -30.13 3.28 0.26
C SER A 187 -29.02 2.27 0.47
N PHE A 188 -27.77 2.74 0.53
CA PHE A 188 -26.61 1.90 0.86
C PHE A 188 -26.72 1.31 2.26
N LEU A 189 -26.17 0.13 2.44
CA LEU A 189 -26.10 -0.52 3.74
C LEU A 189 -25.09 0.20 4.66
N PRO A 190 -25.39 0.32 5.97
CA PRO A 190 -24.53 1.04 6.92
C PRO A 190 -23.10 0.47 7.05
N ALA A 191 -22.91 -0.80 6.70
CA ALA A 191 -21.61 -1.46 6.76
C ALA A 191 -20.76 -1.29 5.48
N THR A 192 -21.25 -0.53 4.49
CA THR A 192 -20.52 -0.31 3.24
C THR A 192 -19.24 0.45 3.50
N ARG A 193 -18.13 -0.11 3.06
CA ARG A 193 -16.80 0.46 3.18
C ARG A 193 -16.23 0.76 1.79
N ILE A 194 -15.61 1.92 1.66
CA ILE A 194 -14.88 2.34 0.47
C ILE A 194 -13.40 2.30 0.81
N VAL A 195 -12.61 1.67 -0.03
CA VAL A 195 -11.14 1.64 0.09
C VAL A 195 -10.55 2.08 -1.23
N ILE A 196 -9.63 3.02 -1.17
CA ILE A 196 -8.86 3.50 -2.32
C ILE A 196 -7.41 3.11 -2.10
N TRP A 197 -6.83 2.47 -3.09
CA TRP A 197 -5.41 2.16 -3.11
C TRP A 197 -4.84 2.34 -4.51
N GLY A 198 -3.55 2.58 -4.61
CA GLY A 198 -2.86 2.82 -5.86
C GLY A 198 -1.61 1.97 -6.01
N LYS A 199 -1.13 1.85 -7.25
CA LYS A 199 0.13 1.23 -7.62
C LYS A 199 0.95 2.23 -8.42
N LYS A 200 2.20 2.44 -7.99
CA LYS A 200 3.20 3.28 -8.66
C LYS A 200 3.90 2.54 -9.77
#